data_aaadd479c95471e540d49bd9ea751b0c
#
_entry.id   aaadd479c95471e540d49bd9ea751b0c
#
_cell.length_a   1.000
_cell.length_b   1.000
_cell.length_c   1.000
_cell.angle_alpha   90.00
_cell.angle_beta   90.00
_cell.angle_gamma   90.00
#
_symmetry.space_group_name_H-M   'P 1'
#
loop_
_entity.id
_entity.type
_entity.pdbx_description
1 polymer ?
#
loop_
_entity_poly.entity_id
_entity_poly.type
_entity_poly.pdbx_seq_one_letter_code
_entity_poly.pdbx_strand_id
1 'polypeptide(L)'
;MELSAIYHRPESEYAYLYKDKKLHIRIRTKKGDIESINLHYGDPFIFMEEFYQDTKEMVKITSGTLFDHWQVEVSVDFARIQYLFELRDTEGQNILYGDKGCVENSLENLHAIGNGFKLPYLHEIDACKVPDWVSNTVWYQIFPERFANGNALLNPEGTLDWDSSVTPKSDDFFGGDLQGIIDHMDYLQDLGITGLYLCPIFESASNHKYNTTDYFEIDRHFGDNVVKNGEQSAYKDWFHIQQFPVTTEKLVNKRDLPYHVFGFEDYMPKLNTANPEVKNYLLKVATYWIEEFNIDAWRLDVANEIDHQFWKDFRKAVLAKNPDLYILGEVWHTSQPWLNGDEFHAVMNYPLSDSIKDYFLRGIKKTDQFIDEINGESMYYKQQISEVMFNLLDSHDTERILWTANEDVQLVKSALAFLFLQKGTPCIYYGTELALTGGPDPDCRRCMPWERVSSDNDMLNFMKRLIKIRKYASVIISHGKYSLQEINSDLVALEWKYEGRILKAIFNQSTEDYLLEKEAVALASNCQELDNQLVISPDGFMIF
;
A
#
# COMPACT_ATOMS: atom_id res chain seq x y z
N MET A 1 -26.57 17.99 -16.54
CA MET A 1 -25.54 17.99 -15.44
C MET A 1 -26.14 17.46 -14.16
N GLU A 2 -25.53 16.45 -13.53
CA GLU A 2 -25.99 15.87 -12.26
C GLU A 2 -25.29 16.54 -11.07
N LEU A 3 -25.93 17.55 -10.51
CA LEU A 3 -25.36 18.39 -9.46
C LEU A 3 -25.01 17.60 -8.17
N SER A 4 -25.76 16.57 -7.84
CA SER A 4 -25.52 15.75 -6.64
C SER A 4 -24.24 14.92 -6.71
N ALA A 5 -23.69 14.71 -7.91
CA ALA A 5 -22.47 13.98 -8.14
C ALA A 5 -21.21 14.86 -8.12
N ILE A 6 -21.37 16.18 -8.20
CA ILE A 6 -20.27 17.14 -8.11
C ILE A 6 -19.81 17.21 -6.65
N TYR A 7 -18.53 16.89 -6.42
CA TYR A 7 -17.99 16.88 -5.07
C TYR A 7 -16.53 17.32 -5.03
N HIS A 8 -16.28 18.22 -4.12
CA HIS A 8 -14.95 18.68 -3.72
C HIS A 8 -14.97 19.08 -2.25
N ARG A 9 -13.81 19.04 -1.60
CA ARG A 9 -13.54 19.61 -0.27
C ARG A 9 -12.15 20.24 -0.26
N PRO A 10 -11.94 21.38 0.43
CA PRO A 10 -10.65 22.06 0.44
C PRO A 10 -9.66 21.42 1.43
N GLU A 11 -9.53 20.11 1.40
CA GLU A 11 -8.66 19.34 2.30
C GLU A 11 -8.38 17.94 1.76
N SER A 12 -7.53 17.19 2.48
CA SER A 12 -7.26 15.76 2.28
C SER A 12 -6.76 15.45 0.88
N GLU A 13 -7.30 14.41 0.21
CA GLU A 13 -6.94 14.01 -1.16
C GLU A 13 -7.50 14.92 -2.24
N TYR A 14 -8.40 15.85 -1.89
CA TYR A 14 -9.01 16.78 -2.84
C TYR A 14 -8.27 18.09 -3.02
N ALA A 15 -7.55 18.56 -1.99
CA ALA A 15 -6.75 19.78 -2.07
C ALA A 15 -5.55 19.69 -1.12
N TYR A 16 -4.33 19.63 -1.66
CA TYR A 16 -3.12 19.41 -0.88
C TYR A 16 -1.87 19.93 -1.57
N LEU A 17 -0.87 20.33 -0.76
CA LEU A 17 0.49 20.56 -1.24
C LEU A 17 1.11 19.25 -1.69
N TYR A 18 1.65 19.24 -2.91
CA TYR A 18 2.35 18.10 -3.49
C TYR A 18 3.87 18.25 -3.31
N LYS A 19 4.58 18.70 -4.31
CA LYS A 19 6.04 18.96 -4.28
C LYS A 19 6.32 20.38 -4.76
N ASP A 20 7.42 20.99 -4.34
CA ASP A 20 7.91 22.29 -4.85
C ASP A 20 6.84 23.40 -4.85
N LYS A 21 6.06 23.52 -3.78
CA LYS A 21 4.96 24.50 -3.63
C LYS A 21 3.83 24.33 -4.64
N LYS A 22 3.74 23.19 -5.30
CA LYS A 22 2.64 22.85 -6.20
C LYS A 22 1.46 22.35 -5.39
N LEU A 23 0.30 22.86 -5.73
CA LEU A 23 -0.97 22.48 -5.11
C LEU A 23 -1.75 21.63 -6.11
N HIS A 24 -2.17 20.44 -5.68
CA HIS A 24 -3.13 19.62 -6.41
C HIS A 24 -4.54 19.92 -5.92
N ILE A 25 -5.43 20.21 -6.85
CA ILE A 25 -6.86 20.40 -6.60
C ILE A 25 -7.61 19.38 -7.46
N ARG A 26 -8.50 18.61 -6.83
CA ARG A 26 -9.31 17.55 -7.46
C ARG A 26 -10.78 17.83 -7.29
N ILE A 27 -11.59 17.41 -8.25
CA ILE A 27 -13.04 17.41 -8.18
C ILE A 27 -13.58 16.12 -8.78
N ARG A 28 -14.68 15.61 -8.24
CA ARG A 28 -15.42 14.44 -8.72
C ARG A 28 -16.73 14.88 -9.36
N THR A 29 -17.06 14.29 -10.50
CA THR A 29 -18.33 14.50 -11.22
C THR A 29 -18.94 13.16 -11.63
N LYS A 30 -20.20 13.11 -12.04
CA LYS A 30 -20.80 11.91 -12.63
C LYS A 30 -20.04 11.50 -13.90
N LYS A 31 -19.83 10.21 -14.11
CA LYS A 31 -19.15 9.65 -15.29
C LYS A 31 -19.82 10.11 -16.59
N GLY A 32 -19.04 10.73 -17.48
CA GLY A 32 -19.47 11.17 -18.81
C GLY A 32 -20.41 12.37 -18.87
N ASP A 33 -20.64 13.06 -17.73
CA ASP A 33 -21.60 14.17 -17.63
C ASP A 33 -20.98 15.52 -17.95
N ILE A 34 -19.69 15.70 -17.67
CA ILE A 34 -18.98 16.97 -17.82
C ILE A 34 -18.02 16.92 -19.02
N GLU A 35 -18.08 17.96 -19.86
CA GLU A 35 -17.21 18.15 -21.01
C GLU A 35 -15.87 18.79 -20.61
N SER A 36 -15.93 19.86 -19.79
CA SER A 36 -14.74 20.60 -19.35
C SER A 36 -14.94 21.24 -17.98
N ILE A 37 -13.83 21.42 -17.27
CA ILE A 37 -13.80 22.13 -15.99
C ILE A 37 -12.63 23.11 -16.01
N ASN A 38 -12.91 24.38 -15.67
CA ASN A 38 -11.90 25.40 -15.41
C ASN A 38 -11.82 25.70 -13.91
N LEU A 39 -10.61 25.78 -13.38
CA LEU A 39 -10.35 26.33 -12.05
C LEU A 39 -10.06 27.81 -12.17
N HIS A 40 -10.88 28.67 -11.55
CA HIS A 40 -10.58 30.07 -11.32
C HIS A 40 -9.94 30.23 -9.96
N TYR A 41 -8.74 30.83 -9.87
CA TYR A 41 -7.99 30.90 -8.62
C TYR A 41 -7.16 32.17 -8.48
N GLY A 42 -6.86 32.57 -7.25
CA GLY A 42 -6.02 33.73 -6.96
C GLY A 42 -5.84 33.97 -5.47
N ASP A 43 -5.10 35.01 -5.11
CA ASP A 43 -4.91 35.42 -3.70
C ASP A 43 -6.16 36.20 -3.22
N PRO A 44 -6.81 35.77 -2.13
CA PRO A 44 -8.04 36.42 -1.63
C PRO A 44 -7.86 37.86 -1.13
N PHE A 45 -6.62 38.33 -0.96
CA PHE A 45 -6.32 39.70 -0.50
C PHE A 45 -5.85 40.65 -1.60
N ILE A 46 -5.71 40.17 -2.84
CA ILE A 46 -5.42 41.02 -3.98
C ILE A 46 -6.76 41.41 -4.62
N PHE A 47 -7.18 42.62 -4.34
CA PHE A 47 -8.40 43.19 -4.89
C PHE A 47 -8.06 43.91 -6.22
N MET A 48 -8.19 43.16 -7.30
CA MET A 48 -8.12 43.66 -8.66
C MET A 48 -9.55 43.87 -9.22
N GLU A 49 -9.71 44.46 -10.39
CA GLU A 49 -11.01 44.55 -11.08
C GLU A 49 -11.59 43.16 -11.35
N GLU A 50 -10.71 42.14 -11.50
CA GLU A 50 -11.06 40.73 -11.55
C GLU A 50 -10.58 40.05 -10.27
N PHE A 51 -11.51 39.48 -9.52
CA PHE A 51 -11.22 38.84 -8.22
C PHE A 51 -10.29 37.61 -8.34
N TYR A 52 -10.41 36.85 -9.42
CA TYR A 52 -9.54 35.75 -9.76
C TYR A 52 -8.47 36.21 -10.74
N GLN A 53 -7.21 35.93 -10.41
CA GLN A 53 -6.06 36.35 -11.18
C GLN A 53 -5.75 35.40 -12.33
N ASP A 54 -6.08 34.09 -12.16
CA ASP A 54 -5.76 33.05 -13.12
C ASP A 54 -6.92 32.06 -13.33
N THR A 55 -6.93 31.45 -14.51
CA THR A 55 -7.82 30.37 -14.88
C THR A 55 -7.01 29.22 -15.48
N LYS A 56 -7.26 28.00 -15.04
CA LYS A 56 -6.57 26.82 -15.56
C LYS A 56 -7.55 25.67 -15.80
N GLU A 57 -7.48 25.09 -17.00
CA GLU A 57 -8.28 23.92 -17.34
C GLU A 57 -7.82 22.68 -16.54
N MET A 58 -8.80 21.93 -16.02
CA MET A 58 -8.57 20.68 -15.32
C MET A 58 -8.49 19.51 -16.29
N VAL A 59 -7.64 18.54 -15.96
CA VAL A 59 -7.50 17.31 -16.75
C VAL A 59 -8.30 16.20 -16.09
N LYS A 60 -9.11 15.47 -16.87
CA LYS A 60 -9.70 14.22 -16.43
C LYS A 60 -8.58 13.21 -16.28
N ILE A 61 -8.31 12.79 -15.05
CA ILE A 61 -7.19 11.89 -14.73
C ILE A 61 -7.61 10.43 -14.70
N THR A 62 -8.87 10.15 -14.34
CA THR A 62 -9.40 8.78 -14.35
C THR A 62 -10.92 8.77 -14.31
N SER A 63 -11.51 7.63 -14.68
CA SER A 63 -12.95 7.35 -14.61
C SER A 63 -13.16 6.01 -13.91
N GLY A 64 -13.93 6.04 -12.82
CA GLY A 64 -14.39 4.83 -12.13
C GLY A 64 -15.80 4.41 -12.58
N THR A 65 -16.46 3.58 -11.78
CA THR A 65 -17.82 3.06 -12.10
C THR A 65 -18.85 4.17 -12.24
N LEU A 66 -18.87 5.11 -11.30
CA LEU A 66 -19.91 6.14 -11.18
C LEU A 66 -19.39 7.54 -11.50
N PHE A 67 -18.10 7.77 -11.35
CA PHE A 67 -17.53 9.11 -11.33
C PHE A 67 -16.33 9.28 -12.25
N ASP A 68 -16.26 10.48 -12.84
CA ASP A 68 -15.04 11.03 -13.42
C ASP A 68 -14.28 11.84 -12.36
N HIS A 69 -12.96 11.75 -12.37
CA HIS A 69 -12.08 12.48 -11.47
C HIS A 69 -11.18 13.42 -12.26
N TRP A 70 -11.18 14.68 -11.84
CA TRP A 70 -10.43 15.75 -12.48
C TRP A 70 -9.41 16.31 -11.53
N GLN A 71 -8.25 16.70 -12.05
CA GLN A 71 -7.18 17.30 -11.28
C GLN A 71 -6.55 18.46 -12.06
N VAL A 72 -6.10 19.45 -11.31
CA VAL A 72 -5.20 20.51 -11.79
C VAL A 72 -4.08 20.70 -10.79
N GLU A 73 -2.88 21.02 -11.30
CA GLU A 73 -1.74 21.45 -10.50
C GLU A 73 -1.60 22.98 -10.68
N VAL A 74 -1.57 23.74 -9.57
CA VAL A 74 -1.37 25.18 -9.57
C VAL A 74 -0.27 25.58 -8.60
N SER A 75 0.35 26.73 -8.83
CA SER A 75 1.30 27.38 -7.91
C SER A 75 0.78 28.76 -7.55
N VAL A 76 1.06 29.21 -6.33
CA VAL A 76 0.61 30.51 -5.81
C VAL A 76 1.78 31.27 -5.19
N ASP A 77 1.95 32.53 -5.55
CA ASP A 77 3.12 33.33 -5.16
C ASP A 77 3.16 33.65 -3.66
N PHE A 78 1.98 33.90 -3.06
CA PHE A 78 1.87 34.38 -1.68
C PHE A 78 1.42 33.31 -0.67
N ALA A 79 1.48 32.02 -1.04
CA ALA A 79 1.07 30.90 -0.20
C ALA A 79 -0.39 31.00 0.33
N ARG A 80 -1.25 31.70 -0.39
CA ARG A 80 -2.68 31.84 -0.13
C ARG A 80 -3.44 31.57 -1.42
N ILE A 81 -4.57 30.91 -1.32
CA ILE A 81 -5.43 30.63 -2.46
C ILE A 81 -6.91 30.69 -2.08
N GLN A 82 -7.67 31.33 -2.97
CA GLN A 82 -9.10 31.16 -3.10
C GLN A 82 -9.38 30.66 -4.51
N TYR A 83 -10.34 29.77 -4.66
CA TYR A 83 -10.67 29.18 -5.96
C TYR A 83 -12.12 28.72 -6.03
N LEU A 84 -12.63 28.57 -7.24
CA LEU A 84 -13.88 27.91 -7.55
C LEU A 84 -13.78 27.22 -8.92
N PHE A 85 -14.73 26.33 -9.18
CA PHE A 85 -14.79 25.55 -10.42
C PHE A 85 -15.87 26.11 -11.33
N GLU A 86 -15.55 26.25 -12.60
CA GLU A 86 -16.51 26.45 -13.68
C GLU A 86 -16.67 25.12 -14.42
N LEU A 87 -17.89 24.55 -14.40
CA LEU A 87 -18.19 23.27 -15.02
C LEU A 87 -19.11 23.45 -16.20
N ARG A 88 -18.74 22.86 -17.33
CA ARG A 88 -19.55 22.80 -18.53
C ARG A 88 -19.91 21.35 -18.84
N ASP A 89 -21.20 21.09 -19.01
CA ASP A 89 -21.66 19.74 -19.41
C ASP A 89 -21.72 19.56 -20.92
N THR A 90 -21.99 18.33 -21.35
CA THR A 90 -22.10 17.93 -22.76
C THR A 90 -23.30 18.54 -23.50
N GLU A 91 -24.27 19.13 -22.77
CA GLU A 91 -25.44 19.84 -23.33
C GLU A 91 -25.22 21.36 -23.41
N GLY A 92 -24.07 21.85 -22.93
CA GLY A 92 -23.68 23.25 -22.94
C GLY A 92 -24.17 24.07 -21.74
N GLN A 93 -24.74 23.43 -20.71
CA GLN A 93 -25.02 24.08 -19.44
C GLN A 93 -23.70 24.44 -18.76
N ASN A 94 -23.59 25.65 -18.23
CA ASN A 94 -22.39 26.15 -17.56
C ASN A 94 -22.73 26.71 -16.18
N ILE A 95 -22.07 26.23 -15.14
CA ILE A 95 -22.28 26.63 -13.75
C ILE A 95 -20.96 26.90 -13.03
N LEU A 96 -21.02 27.62 -11.91
CA LEU A 96 -19.93 27.73 -10.95
C LEU A 96 -20.22 26.83 -9.75
N TYR A 97 -19.17 26.18 -9.24
CA TYR A 97 -19.21 25.39 -8.00
C TYR A 97 -18.13 25.86 -7.03
N GLY A 98 -18.56 26.21 -5.84
CA GLY A 98 -17.70 26.73 -4.78
C GLY A 98 -18.20 26.35 -3.39
N ASP A 99 -17.72 27.04 -2.37
CA ASP A 99 -17.99 26.74 -0.95
C ASP A 99 -19.49 26.79 -0.59
N LYS A 100 -20.29 27.57 -1.31
CA LYS A 100 -21.75 27.63 -1.16
C LYS A 100 -22.52 26.68 -2.07
N GLY A 101 -21.82 25.76 -2.76
CA GLY A 101 -22.42 24.84 -3.72
C GLY A 101 -22.46 25.37 -5.14
N CYS A 102 -23.40 24.87 -5.94
CA CYS A 102 -23.57 25.23 -7.35
C CYS A 102 -24.39 26.51 -7.50
N VAL A 103 -23.90 27.46 -8.29
CA VAL A 103 -24.57 28.71 -8.62
C VAL A 103 -24.48 28.99 -10.13
N GLU A 104 -25.33 29.91 -10.62
CA GLU A 104 -25.29 30.36 -12.02
C GLU A 104 -23.91 30.94 -12.36
N ASN A 105 -23.40 30.63 -13.57
CA ASN A 105 -22.20 31.26 -14.08
C ASN A 105 -22.48 32.70 -14.48
N SER A 106 -22.19 33.63 -13.58
CA SER A 106 -22.30 35.07 -13.76
C SER A 106 -21.11 35.78 -13.15
N LEU A 107 -20.79 36.96 -13.65
CA LEU A 107 -19.71 37.81 -13.10
C LEU A 107 -19.94 38.14 -11.62
N GLU A 108 -21.22 38.35 -11.23
CA GLU A 108 -21.58 38.60 -9.84
C GLU A 108 -21.20 37.41 -8.94
N ASN A 109 -21.56 36.19 -9.35
CA ASN A 109 -21.24 34.97 -8.59
C ASN A 109 -19.74 34.63 -8.64
N LEU A 110 -19.08 34.88 -9.77
CA LEU A 110 -17.64 34.67 -9.90
C LEU A 110 -16.87 35.57 -8.94
N HIS A 111 -17.26 36.84 -8.81
CA HIS A 111 -16.59 37.83 -7.96
C HIS A 111 -17.07 37.83 -6.49
N ALA A 112 -18.08 37.06 -6.15
CA ALA A 112 -18.58 36.99 -4.78
C ALA A 112 -17.57 36.29 -3.85
N ILE A 113 -16.93 37.07 -2.98
CA ILE A 113 -15.88 36.61 -2.04
C ILE A 113 -16.27 35.34 -1.24
N GLY A 114 -17.57 35.17 -0.92
CA GLY A 114 -18.07 34.05 -0.17
C GLY A 114 -18.33 32.78 -0.98
N ASN A 115 -18.18 32.80 -2.31
CA ASN A 115 -18.47 31.64 -3.15
C ASN A 115 -17.24 30.73 -3.31
N GLY A 116 -16.01 31.25 -3.24
CA GLY A 116 -14.80 30.48 -3.45
C GLY A 116 -14.39 29.64 -2.23
N PHE A 117 -13.89 28.46 -2.49
CA PHE A 117 -13.15 27.66 -1.51
C PHE A 117 -11.85 28.37 -1.12
N LYS A 118 -11.41 28.17 0.13
CA LYS A 118 -10.15 28.74 0.62
C LYS A 118 -9.37 27.66 1.36
N LEU A 119 -8.06 27.63 1.12
CA LEU A 119 -7.16 26.81 1.92
C LEU A 119 -6.55 27.66 3.05
N PRO A 120 -6.12 27.04 4.15
CA PRO A 120 -5.21 27.66 5.11
C PRO A 120 -3.95 28.18 4.42
N TYR A 121 -3.18 29.01 5.11
CA TYR A 121 -1.87 29.46 4.62
C TYR A 121 -1.00 28.25 4.26
N LEU A 122 -0.54 28.19 3.00
CA LEU A 122 0.18 27.04 2.45
C LEU A 122 1.64 27.07 2.89
N HIS A 123 1.97 26.32 3.92
CA HIS A 123 3.32 26.21 4.44
C HIS A 123 3.88 24.81 4.17
N GLU A 124 5.15 24.72 3.80
CA GLU A 124 5.82 23.44 3.52
C GLU A 124 5.82 22.45 4.72
N ILE A 125 5.64 22.96 5.94
CA ILE A 125 5.51 22.11 7.14
C ILE A 125 4.23 21.26 7.11
N ASP A 126 3.20 21.74 6.40
CA ASP A 126 1.90 21.07 6.26
C ASP A 126 1.88 20.10 5.06
N ALA A 127 2.95 20.09 4.26
CA ALA A 127 3.07 19.14 3.16
C ALA A 127 3.26 17.72 3.70
N CYS A 128 2.52 16.76 3.15
CA CYS A 128 2.73 15.36 3.45
C CYS A 128 4.05 14.90 2.82
N LYS A 129 5.11 14.84 3.63
CA LYS A 129 6.44 14.40 3.20
C LYS A 129 6.55 12.89 3.29
N VAL A 130 7.13 12.28 2.27
CA VAL A 130 7.46 10.86 2.20
C VAL A 130 8.94 10.72 1.83
N PRO A 131 9.66 9.69 2.30
CA PRO A 131 11.06 9.49 1.94
C PRO A 131 11.21 9.18 0.44
N ASP A 132 12.08 9.90 -0.26
CA ASP A 132 12.25 9.76 -1.72
C ASP A 132 12.76 8.38 -2.14
N TRP A 133 13.60 7.74 -1.31
CA TRP A 133 14.18 6.43 -1.60
C TRP A 133 13.15 5.32 -1.72
N VAL A 134 12.01 5.42 -1.03
CA VAL A 134 10.98 4.37 -0.97
C VAL A 134 10.39 4.08 -2.34
N SER A 135 10.10 5.10 -3.15
CA SER A 135 9.46 4.93 -4.47
C SER A 135 10.22 4.03 -5.45
N ASN A 136 11.53 3.86 -5.23
CA ASN A 136 12.42 3.03 -6.04
C ASN A 136 12.70 1.65 -5.43
N THR A 137 12.06 1.32 -4.31
CA THR A 137 12.31 0.08 -3.57
C THR A 137 11.46 -1.07 -4.12
N VAL A 138 12.11 -2.23 -4.24
CA VAL A 138 11.46 -3.53 -4.40
C VAL A 138 11.69 -4.30 -3.12
N TRP A 139 10.62 -4.53 -2.38
CA TRP A 139 10.64 -5.17 -1.08
C TRP A 139 10.61 -6.68 -1.19
N TYR A 140 11.21 -7.34 -0.18
CA TYR A 140 11.14 -8.78 0.00
C TYR A 140 10.80 -9.08 1.45
N GLN A 141 9.66 -9.71 1.69
CA GLN A 141 9.21 -10.08 3.02
C GLN A 141 9.77 -11.45 3.42
N ILE A 142 10.39 -11.50 4.57
CA ILE A 142 10.97 -12.71 5.15
C ILE A 142 10.26 -13.05 6.47
N PHE A 143 9.83 -14.31 6.59
CA PHE A 143 9.51 -14.94 7.86
C PHE A 143 10.77 -15.69 8.32
N PRO A 144 11.58 -15.15 9.28
CA PRO A 144 12.94 -15.62 9.53
C PRO A 144 13.02 -17.11 9.82
N GLU A 145 12.11 -17.63 10.62
CA GLU A 145 12.07 -19.03 11.06
C GLU A 145 11.84 -20.03 9.90
N ARG A 146 11.38 -19.56 8.73
CA ARG A 146 11.07 -20.37 7.53
C ARG A 146 11.94 -20.04 6.32
N PHE A 147 12.90 -19.12 6.46
CA PHE A 147 13.70 -18.67 5.32
C PHE A 147 14.96 -19.51 5.12
N ALA A 148 15.83 -19.61 6.12
CA ALA A 148 17.04 -20.44 6.09
C ALA A 148 17.58 -20.68 7.50
N ASN A 149 18.03 -21.91 7.79
CA ASN A 149 18.72 -22.28 9.02
C ASN A 149 20.24 -22.10 8.80
N GLY A 150 20.80 -20.99 9.29
CA GLY A 150 22.22 -20.67 9.16
C GLY A 150 23.07 -21.20 10.31
N ASN A 151 22.47 -21.37 11.51
CA ASN A 151 23.20 -21.84 12.68
C ASN A 151 22.38 -22.84 13.49
N ALA A 152 22.52 -24.11 13.18
CA ALA A 152 21.81 -25.20 13.85
C ALA A 152 22.06 -25.29 15.38
N LEU A 153 23.06 -24.60 15.93
CA LEU A 153 23.28 -24.53 17.38
C LEU A 153 22.26 -23.66 18.10
N LEU A 154 21.55 -22.79 17.37
CA LEU A 154 20.48 -21.95 17.90
C LEU A 154 19.10 -22.61 17.85
N ASN A 155 18.99 -23.79 17.23
CA ASN A 155 17.73 -24.45 17.05
C ASN A 155 17.05 -24.78 18.40
N PRO A 156 15.76 -24.44 18.58
CA PRO A 156 14.98 -24.94 19.72
C PRO A 156 14.93 -26.46 19.78
N GLU A 157 14.70 -26.99 20.98
CA GLU A 157 14.46 -28.44 21.14
C GLU A 157 13.20 -28.85 20.36
N GLY A 158 13.28 -29.91 19.56
CA GLY A 158 12.18 -30.38 18.74
C GLY A 158 12.09 -29.74 17.36
N THR A 159 13.10 -28.99 16.94
CA THR A 159 13.20 -28.45 15.57
C THR A 159 13.08 -29.56 14.53
N LEU A 160 12.20 -29.37 13.55
CA LEU A 160 11.94 -30.32 12.46
C LEU A 160 12.99 -30.16 11.34
N ASP A 161 13.12 -31.22 10.52
CA ASP A 161 13.94 -31.15 9.32
C ASP A 161 13.41 -30.11 8.32
N TRP A 162 14.31 -29.43 7.62
CA TRP A 162 13.97 -28.44 6.63
C TRP A 162 13.31 -29.07 5.40
N ASP A 163 12.01 -28.86 5.23
CA ASP A 163 11.25 -29.44 4.11
C ASP A 163 10.14 -28.47 3.66
N SER A 164 10.24 -27.96 2.44
CA SER A 164 9.27 -27.04 1.83
C SER A 164 7.95 -27.69 1.41
N SER A 165 7.89 -29.02 1.37
CA SER A 165 6.69 -29.80 1.01
C SER A 165 5.76 -30.06 2.19
N VAL A 166 6.25 -29.90 3.41
CA VAL A 166 5.48 -30.12 4.64
C VAL A 166 4.58 -28.94 4.95
N THR A 167 3.30 -29.20 5.23
CA THR A 167 2.39 -28.21 5.82
C THR A 167 2.75 -28.04 7.30
N PRO A 168 3.27 -26.87 7.72
CA PRO A 168 3.66 -26.65 9.11
C PRO A 168 2.44 -26.51 10.01
N LYS A 169 2.59 -26.84 11.29
CA LYS A 169 1.67 -26.47 12.35
C LYS A 169 2.06 -25.12 12.93
N SER A 170 1.14 -24.50 13.67
CA SER A 170 1.35 -23.19 14.28
C SER A 170 2.51 -23.12 15.28
N ASP A 171 2.87 -24.25 15.90
CA ASP A 171 3.92 -24.41 16.91
C ASP A 171 5.20 -25.10 16.41
N ASP A 172 5.26 -25.49 15.14
CA ASP A 172 6.45 -26.13 14.55
C ASP A 172 7.61 -25.13 14.39
N PHE A 173 8.82 -25.59 14.69
CA PHE A 173 10.08 -24.90 14.42
C PHE A 173 10.90 -25.66 13.38
N PHE A 174 11.51 -24.91 12.43
CA PHE A 174 12.43 -25.44 11.41
C PHE A 174 13.83 -24.82 11.53
N GLY A 175 14.01 -23.89 12.47
CA GLY A 175 15.31 -23.36 12.85
C GLY A 175 15.86 -22.25 11.95
N GLY A 176 15.01 -21.61 11.15
CA GLY A 176 15.44 -20.43 10.40
C GLY A 176 15.84 -19.28 11.33
N ASP A 177 16.92 -18.56 10.97
CA ASP A 177 17.56 -17.56 11.79
C ASP A 177 18.12 -16.37 10.97
N LEU A 178 18.65 -15.35 11.65
CA LEU A 178 19.25 -14.18 11.01
C LEU A 178 20.53 -14.54 10.25
N GLN A 179 21.30 -15.56 10.73
CA GLN A 179 22.49 -16.03 10.03
C GLN A 179 22.11 -16.61 8.67
N GLY A 180 21.02 -17.39 8.61
CA GLY A 180 20.49 -17.93 7.35
C GLY A 180 20.09 -16.83 6.36
N ILE A 181 19.55 -15.72 6.84
CA ILE A 181 19.28 -14.55 5.99
C ILE A 181 20.59 -13.95 5.46
N ILE A 182 21.59 -13.77 6.33
CA ILE A 182 22.91 -13.22 5.96
C ILE A 182 23.58 -14.11 4.91
N ASP A 183 23.56 -15.41 5.08
CA ASP A 183 24.18 -16.37 4.18
C ASP A 183 23.54 -16.39 2.78
N HIS A 184 22.32 -15.86 2.65
CA HIS A 184 21.58 -15.78 1.38
C HIS A 184 21.45 -14.35 0.83
N MET A 185 22.21 -13.38 1.33
CA MET A 185 22.18 -11.99 0.83
C MET A 185 22.55 -11.88 -0.65
N ASP A 186 23.50 -12.70 -1.13
CA ASP A 186 23.89 -12.73 -2.53
C ASP A 186 22.73 -13.16 -3.45
N TYR A 187 21.91 -14.11 -3.00
CA TYR A 187 20.69 -14.52 -3.70
C TYR A 187 19.69 -13.37 -3.82
N LEU A 188 19.45 -12.64 -2.72
CA LEU A 188 18.54 -11.50 -2.71
C LEU A 188 19.02 -10.35 -3.60
N GLN A 189 20.33 -10.10 -3.63
CA GLN A 189 20.94 -9.12 -4.54
C GLN A 189 20.82 -9.55 -6.01
N ASP A 190 21.08 -10.81 -6.33
CA ASP A 190 20.96 -11.36 -7.68
C ASP A 190 19.49 -11.37 -8.17
N LEU A 191 18.52 -11.61 -7.26
CA LEU A 191 17.09 -11.45 -7.53
C LEU A 191 16.75 -9.99 -7.84
N GLY A 192 17.50 -9.04 -7.29
CA GLY A 192 17.33 -7.61 -7.52
C GLY A 192 16.56 -6.89 -6.40
N ILE A 193 16.45 -7.47 -5.22
CA ILE A 193 15.80 -6.87 -4.05
C ILE A 193 16.62 -5.67 -3.56
N THR A 194 15.92 -4.64 -3.06
CA THR A 194 16.52 -3.41 -2.52
C THR A 194 16.03 -3.04 -1.13
N GLY A 195 14.98 -3.69 -0.64
CA GLY A 195 14.46 -3.53 0.71
C GLY A 195 14.04 -4.86 1.32
N LEU A 196 14.35 -5.08 2.60
CA LEU A 196 13.90 -6.24 3.35
C LEU A 196 12.82 -5.84 4.35
N TYR A 197 11.74 -6.61 4.36
CA TYR A 197 10.75 -6.59 5.42
C TYR A 197 10.88 -7.90 6.22
N LEU A 198 11.38 -7.81 7.44
CA LEU A 198 11.47 -8.95 8.35
C LEU A 198 10.22 -9.00 9.23
N CYS A 199 9.55 -10.16 9.30
CA CYS A 199 8.61 -10.41 10.38
C CYS A 199 9.33 -10.29 11.72
N PRO A 200 8.62 -10.15 12.87
CA PRO A 200 9.26 -9.80 14.15
C PRO A 200 10.45 -10.69 14.48
N ILE A 201 11.52 -10.07 15.01
CA ILE A 201 12.75 -10.75 15.45
C ILE A 201 12.98 -10.64 16.96
N PHE A 202 12.06 -10.02 17.67
CA PHE A 202 12.13 -9.77 19.10
C PHE A 202 12.04 -11.07 19.91
N GLU A 203 12.53 -11.03 21.16
CA GLU A 203 12.46 -12.19 22.04
C GLU A 203 11.02 -12.66 22.25
N SER A 204 10.77 -13.96 21.99
CA SER A 204 9.44 -14.56 22.06
C SER A 204 9.52 -16.07 22.07
N ALA A 205 8.55 -16.73 22.72
CA ALA A 205 8.43 -18.18 22.74
C ALA A 205 7.93 -18.79 21.42
N SER A 206 7.22 -18.03 20.60
CA SER A 206 6.64 -18.54 19.36
C SER A 206 7.60 -18.45 18.18
N ASN A 207 7.34 -19.23 17.14
CA ASN A 207 8.06 -19.16 15.87
C ASN A 207 7.80 -17.84 15.11
N HIS A 208 6.61 -17.26 15.26
CA HIS A 208 6.17 -16.03 14.60
C HIS A 208 6.60 -14.73 15.30
N LYS A 209 6.99 -14.79 16.57
CA LYS A 209 7.50 -13.69 17.41
C LYS A 209 6.53 -12.51 17.67
N TYR A 210 5.26 -12.59 17.28
CA TYR A 210 4.27 -11.54 17.55
C TYR A 210 3.86 -11.42 19.02
N ASN A 211 4.02 -12.49 19.82
CA ASN A 211 3.84 -12.47 21.27
C ASN A 211 5.16 -12.09 21.99
N THR A 212 5.73 -10.97 21.60
CA THR A 212 7.01 -10.43 22.06
C THR A 212 7.06 -10.30 23.59
N THR A 213 8.13 -10.78 24.20
CA THR A 213 8.38 -10.69 25.64
C THR A 213 9.40 -9.61 26.01
N ASP A 214 10.35 -9.33 25.13
CA ASP A 214 11.24 -8.18 25.22
C ASP A 214 11.46 -7.55 23.84
N TYR A 215 11.10 -6.28 23.72
CA TYR A 215 11.26 -5.51 22.47
C TYR A 215 12.67 -4.94 22.27
N PHE A 216 13.57 -5.06 23.27
CA PHE A 216 14.94 -4.59 23.18
C PHE A 216 15.94 -5.72 22.88
N GLU A 217 15.50 -6.98 22.97
CA GLU A 217 16.32 -8.16 22.76
C GLU A 217 15.88 -8.92 21.50
N ILE A 218 16.87 -9.49 20.81
CA ILE A 218 16.64 -10.46 19.75
C ILE A 218 16.51 -11.81 20.40
N ASP A 219 15.31 -12.32 20.46
CA ASP A 219 14.84 -13.63 20.94
C ASP A 219 15.62 -14.38 22.04
N ARG A 220 15.12 -14.32 23.26
CA ARG A 220 15.18 -15.35 24.33
C ARG A 220 14.16 -15.12 25.44
N HIS A 221 13.17 -16.01 25.48
CA HIS A 221 12.23 -16.39 26.57
C HIS A 221 11.96 -15.48 27.78
N PHE A 222 10.85 -14.89 27.90
CA PHE A 222 9.55 -14.92 28.62
C PHE A 222 9.32 -13.83 29.68
N GLY A 223 8.15 -13.31 29.85
CA GLY A 223 6.82 -13.53 30.23
C GLY A 223 6.27 -12.51 31.17
N ASP A 224 5.04 -12.04 30.95
CA ASP A 224 4.35 -11.02 31.72
C ASP A 224 3.75 -11.57 33.03
N ASN A 225 3.87 -10.79 34.11
CA ASN A 225 3.35 -11.12 35.42
C ASN A 225 2.04 -10.44 35.82
N VAL A 226 1.44 -9.58 34.94
CA VAL A 226 0.22 -8.84 35.29
C VAL A 226 -0.96 -9.78 35.50
N VAL A 227 -1.14 -10.75 34.62
CA VAL A 227 -2.21 -11.74 34.74
C VAL A 227 -2.00 -12.63 35.95
N LYS A 228 -0.75 -12.94 36.31
CA LYS A 228 -0.41 -13.75 37.50
C LYS A 228 -0.59 -13.00 38.80
N ASN A 229 -0.19 -11.72 38.86
CA ASN A 229 -0.15 -10.93 40.09
C ASN A 229 -1.43 -10.10 40.32
N GLY A 230 -2.31 -10.04 39.35
CA GLY A 230 -3.60 -9.36 39.44
C GLY A 230 -3.46 -7.89 39.87
N GLU A 231 -4.33 -7.45 40.77
CA GLU A 231 -4.37 -6.08 41.30
C GLU A 231 -3.09 -5.59 41.98
N GLN A 232 -2.21 -6.51 42.38
CA GLN A 232 -0.92 -6.19 43.04
C GLN A 232 0.21 -5.98 42.05
N SER A 233 0.01 -6.19 40.75
CA SER A 233 1.02 -5.94 39.73
C SER A 233 1.33 -4.45 39.61
N ALA A 234 2.63 -4.12 39.52
CA ALA A 234 3.10 -2.76 39.26
C ALA A 234 2.68 -2.27 37.87
N TYR A 235 2.36 -3.17 36.93
CA TYR A 235 2.02 -2.89 35.53
C TYR A 235 0.52 -3.05 35.23
N LYS A 236 -0.35 -3.13 36.24
CA LYS A 236 -1.80 -3.32 36.04
C LYS A 236 -2.43 -2.24 35.16
N ASP A 237 -1.96 -1.00 35.26
CA ASP A 237 -2.47 0.13 34.48
C ASP A 237 -1.87 0.23 33.07
N TRP A 238 -0.97 -0.71 32.70
CA TRP A 238 -0.39 -0.83 31.36
C TRP A 238 -1.35 -1.51 30.36
N PHE A 239 -2.39 -2.18 30.86
CA PHE A 239 -3.36 -2.93 30.08
C PHE A 239 -4.78 -2.39 30.30
N HIS A 240 -5.66 -2.65 29.36
CA HIS A 240 -7.09 -2.31 29.48
C HIS A 240 -7.84 -3.38 30.29
N ILE A 241 -7.62 -3.44 31.61
CA ILE A 241 -8.27 -4.39 32.52
C ILE A 241 -9.58 -3.79 33.03
N GLN A 242 -10.69 -4.52 32.90
CA GLN A 242 -12.03 -4.06 33.31
C GLN A 242 -12.37 -4.49 34.74
N GLN A 243 -11.89 -5.65 35.18
CA GLN A 243 -12.14 -6.14 36.52
C GLN A 243 -11.07 -7.12 37.01
N PHE A 244 -10.95 -7.26 38.31
CA PHE A 244 -10.15 -8.27 38.99
C PHE A 244 -11.07 -9.23 39.81
N PRO A 245 -10.66 -10.52 40.02
CA PRO A 245 -9.45 -11.16 39.49
C PRO A 245 -9.55 -11.40 37.98
N VAL A 246 -8.41 -11.31 37.29
CA VAL A 246 -8.29 -11.69 35.88
C VAL A 246 -8.28 -13.21 35.79
N THR A 247 -9.38 -13.83 35.34
CA THR A 247 -9.49 -15.27 35.14
C THR A 247 -10.23 -15.58 33.84
N THR A 248 -9.70 -16.52 33.07
CA THR A 248 -10.30 -17.00 31.83
C THR A 248 -10.87 -18.41 31.96
N GLU A 249 -10.66 -19.08 33.09
CA GLU A 249 -10.96 -20.51 33.27
C GLU A 249 -12.45 -20.91 33.18
N LYS A 250 -13.37 -19.93 33.22
CA LYS A 250 -14.82 -20.18 33.21
C LYS A 250 -15.59 -19.41 32.16
N LEU A 251 -14.91 -18.81 31.19
CA LEU A 251 -15.58 -18.00 30.17
C LEU A 251 -16.31 -18.90 29.18
N VAL A 252 -17.62 -18.73 29.08
CA VAL A 252 -18.48 -19.41 28.10
C VAL A 252 -18.33 -18.74 26.72
N ASN A 253 -17.95 -17.47 26.69
CA ASN A 253 -17.79 -16.70 25.47
C ASN A 253 -16.50 -15.87 25.54
N LYS A 254 -15.63 -15.97 24.54
CA LYS A 254 -14.39 -15.18 24.42
C LYS A 254 -14.62 -13.65 24.45
N ARG A 255 -15.85 -13.20 24.21
CA ARG A 255 -16.23 -11.77 24.31
C ARG A 255 -16.38 -11.26 25.75
N ASP A 256 -16.45 -12.16 26.74
CA ASP A 256 -16.67 -11.82 28.14
C ASP A 256 -15.35 -11.73 28.92
N LEU A 257 -14.21 -11.53 28.22
CA LEU A 257 -12.89 -11.35 28.82
C LEU A 257 -12.89 -10.13 29.76
N PRO A 258 -12.27 -10.23 30.95
CA PRO A 258 -12.20 -9.12 31.91
C PRO A 258 -11.14 -8.05 31.54
N TYR A 259 -10.56 -8.13 30.35
CA TYR A 259 -9.59 -7.20 29.76
C TYR A 259 -9.73 -7.15 28.25
N HIS A 260 -9.29 -6.07 27.64
CA HIS A 260 -9.25 -5.94 26.17
C HIS A 260 -8.11 -6.78 25.59
N VAL A 261 -8.40 -7.40 24.45
CA VAL A 261 -7.46 -8.26 23.72
C VAL A 261 -7.55 -7.96 22.23
N PHE A 262 -6.53 -8.37 21.50
CA PHE A 262 -6.61 -8.43 20.04
C PHE A 262 -7.40 -9.68 19.59
N GLY A 263 -8.32 -9.51 18.66
CA GLY A 263 -9.02 -10.61 17.98
C GLY A 263 -9.80 -11.59 18.90
N PHE A 264 -10.13 -11.20 20.15
CA PHE A 264 -10.68 -12.07 21.21
C PHE A 264 -9.74 -13.21 21.65
N GLU A 265 -8.40 -13.07 21.41
CA GLU A 265 -7.40 -14.02 21.87
C GLU A 265 -6.95 -13.68 23.30
N ASP A 266 -7.25 -14.56 24.26
CA ASP A 266 -7.06 -14.35 25.69
C ASP A 266 -5.58 -14.24 26.14
N TYR A 267 -4.66 -14.68 25.30
CA TYR A 267 -3.22 -14.57 25.50
C TYR A 267 -2.58 -13.30 24.86
N MET A 268 -3.40 -12.43 24.23
CA MET A 268 -2.95 -11.19 23.59
C MET A 268 -3.59 -9.94 24.25
N PRO A 269 -3.27 -9.65 25.53
CA PRO A 269 -3.83 -8.49 26.22
C PRO A 269 -3.34 -7.19 25.60
N LYS A 270 -4.29 -6.25 25.41
CA LYS A 270 -4.05 -4.97 24.73
C LYS A 270 -3.36 -3.96 25.67
N LEU A 271 -2.22 -3.42 25.25
CA LEU A 271 -1.53 -2.33 25.95
C LEU A 271 -2.34 -1.03 25.89
N ASN A 272 -2.35 -0.31 27.01
CA ASN A 272 -3.00 0.99 27.13
C ASN A 272 -2.06 2.12 26.66
N THR A 273 -2.06 2.45 25.39
CA THR A 273 -1.23 3.51 24.78
C THR A 273 -1.58 4.92 25.27
N ALA A 274 -2.75 5.11 25.89
CA ALA A 274 -3.10 6.36 26.58
C ALA A 274 -2.37 6.53 27.94
N ASN A 275 -1.83 5.44 28.51
CA ASN A 275 -1.00 5.50 29.71
C ASN A 275 0.38 6.11 29.34
N PRO A 276 0.84 7.21 30.02
CA PRO A 276 2.11 7.87 29.70
C PRO A 276 3.33 6.96 29.83
N GLU A 277 3.34 6.01 30.77
CA GLU A 277 4.46 5.08 30.98
C GLU A 277 4.55 4.09 29.81
N VAL A 278 3.43 3.49 29.41
CA VAL A 278 3.32 2.60 28.24
C VAL A 278 3.77 3.34 26.99
N LYS A 279 3.21 4.54 26.75
CA LYS A 279 3.59 5.36 25.59
C LYS A 279 5.10 5.63 25.57
N ASN A 280 5.67 6.10 26.68
CA ASN A 280 7.09 6.40 26.75
C ASN A 280 7.97 5.15 26.55
N TYR A 281 7.55 4.00 27.08
CA TYR A 281 8.23 2.72 26.86
C TYR A 281 8.24 2.35 25.37
N LEU A 282 7.07 2.35 24.70
CA LEU A 282 6.96 2.00 23.29
C LEU A 282 7.69 2.99 22.36
N LEU A 283 7.67 4.30 22.68
CA LEU A 283 8.45 5.29 21.94
C LEU A 283 9.96 5.07 22.13
N LYS A 284 10.40 4.64 23.31
CA LYS A 284 11.79 4.26 23.54
C LYS A 284 12.19 3.03 22.73
N VAL A 285 11.34 2.00 22.65
CA VAL A 285 11.54 0.85 21.76
C VAL A 285 11.70 1.32 20.30
N ALA A 286 10.77 2.14 19.82
CA ALA A 286 10.78 2.62 18.43
C ALA A 286 12.07 3.38 18.08
N THR A 287 12.60 4.19 18.99
CA THR A 287 13.83 4.95 18.74
C THR A 287 15.10 4.11 18.95
N TYR A 288 15.08 3.12 19.84
CA TYR A 288 16.22 2.24 20.13
C TYR A 288 16.73 1.52 18.86
N TRP A 289 15.85 0.89 18.08
CA TRP A 289 16.24 0.16 16.89
C TRP A 289 16.80 1.07 15.78
N ILE A 290 16.35 2.33 15.74
CA ILE A 290 16.92 3.34 14.84
C ILE A 290 18.33 3.72 15.28
N GLU A 291 18.53 3.97 16.58
CA GLU A 291 19.81 4.44 17.13
C GLU A 291 20.89 3.35 17.14
N GLU A 292 20.53 2.11 17.49
CA GLU A 292 21.49 1.00 17.64
C GLU A 292 21.72 0.23 16.34
N PHE A 293 20.69 0.07 15.49
CA PHE A 293 20.74 -0.79 14.32
C PHE A 293 20.54 -0.05 12.99
N ASN A 294 20.29 1.27 13.04
CA ASN A 294 20.12 2.12 11.86
C ASN A 294 19.08 1.56 10.88
N ILE A 295 17.93 1.10 11.40
CA ILE A 295 16.84 0.64 10.55
C ILE A 295 16.28 1.78 9.71
N ASP A 296 15.83 1.47 8.49
CA ASP A 296 15.30 2.45 7.52
C ASP A 296 13.77 2.57 7.56
N ALA A 297 13.09 1.60 8.19
CA ALA A 297 11.63 1.55 8.21
C ALA A 297 11.07 0.84 9.45
N TRP A 298 9.84 1.21 9.81
CA TRP A 298 8.96 0.47 10.71
C TRP A 298 7.73 -0.03 9.96
N ARG A 299 7.43 -1.32 10.06
CA ARG A 299 6.10 -1.89 9.77
C ARG A 299 5.37 -2.08 11.09
N LEU A 300 4.22 -1.47 11.22
CA LEU A 300 3.43 -1.40 12.44
C LEU A 300 2.23 -2.34 12.31
N ASP A 301 2.27 -3.39 13.12
CA ASP A 301 1.29 -4.46 13.15
C ASP A 301 -0.06 -3.97 13.66
N VAL A 302 -1.16 -4.43 13.04
CA VAL A 302 -2.56 -4.12 13.44
C VAL A 302 -2.77 -2.64 13.78
N ALA A 303 -2.24 -1.76 12.94
CA ALA A 303 -2.11 -0.33 13.23
C ALA A 303 -3.45 0.40 13.42
N ASN A 304 -4.55 -0.15 12.90
CA ASN A 304 -5.91 0.37 13.10
C ASN A 304 -6.46 0.14 14.53
N GLU A 305 -5.82 -0.71 15.33
CA GLU A 305 -6.22 -1.03 16.70
C GLU A 305 -5.58 -0.11 17.76
N ILE A 306 -4.73 0.82 17.34
CA ILE A 306 -4.02 1.79 18.19
C ILE A 306 -4.56 3.20 17.92
N ASP A 307 -4.59 4.05 18.93
CA ASP A 307 -5.11 5.40 18.85
C ASP A 307 -4.24 6.34 17.99
N HIS A 308 -4.91 7.30 17.32
CA HIS A 308 -4.25 8.28 16.46
C HIS A 308 -3.22 9.15 17.20
N GLN A 309 -3.46 9.49 18.48
CA GLN A 309 -2.51 10.33 19.22
C GLN A 309 -1.18 9.61 19.47
N PHE A 310 -1.23 8.30 19.73
CA PHE A 310 -0.02 7.49 19.84
C PHE A 310 0.78 7.50 18.53
N TRP A 311 0.12 7.31 17.39
CA TRP A 311 0.78 7.31 16.08
C TRP A 311 1.41 8.67 15.72
N LYS A 312 0.78 9.78 16.09
CA LYS A 312 1.35 11.12 15.92
C LYS A 312 2.60 11.33 16.78
N ASP A 313 2.55 10.88 18.03
CA ASP A 313 3.70 10.92 18.94
C ASP A 313 4.81 9.98 18.45
N PHE A 314 4.46 8.78 17.94
CA PHE A 314 5.39 7.82 17.33
C PHE A 314 6.12 8.45 16.15
N ARG A 315 5.37 8.97 15.16
CA ARG A 315 5.97 9.64 13.99
C ARG A 315 6.94 10.74 14.41
N LYS A 316 6.53 11.60 15.33
CA LYS A 316 7.38 12.69 15.82
C LYS A 316 8.67 12.17 16.46
N ALA A 317 8.60 11.11 17.26
CA ALA A 317 9.75 10.55 17.95
C ALA A 317 10.74 9.91 16.97
N VAL A 318 10.25 9.08 16.04
CA VAL A 318 11.13 8.34 15.11
C VAL A 318 11.74 9.25 14.05
N LEU A 319 10.98 10.22 13.50
CA LEU A 319 11.51 11.18 12.51
C LEU A 319 12.47 12.21 13.13
N ALA A 320 12.41 12.44 14.44
CA ALA A 320 13.43 13.22 15.14
C ALA A 320 14.79 12.50 15.18
N LYS A 321 14.82 11.16 15.08
CA LYS A 321 16.04 10.35 15.03
C LYS A 321 16.52 10.15 13.59
N ASN A 322 15.62 9.80 12.70
CA ASN A 322 15.90 9.62 11.27
C ASN A 322 14.78 10.29 10.44
N PRO A 323 15.01 11.49 9.88
CA PRO A 323 14.00 12.20 9.08
C PRO A 323 13.56 11.44 7.81
N ASP A 324 14.40 10.53 7.32
CA ASP A 324 14.15 9.72 6.12
C ASP A 324 13.60 8.32 6.44
N LEU A 325 13.22 8.06 7.70
CA LEU A 325 12.63 6.79 8.10
C LEU A 325 11.25 6.58 7.45
N TYR A 326 11.03 5.41 6.88
CA TYR A 326 9.72 5.04 6.32
C TYR A 326 8.82 4.43 7.41
N ILE A 327 7.59 4.92 7.52
CA ILE A 327 6.59 4.44 8.49
C ILE A 327 5.44 3.80 7.71
N LEU A 328 5.33 2.48 7.82
CA LEU A 328 4.33 1.65 7.16
C LEU A 328 3.35 1.07 8.18
N GLY A 329 2.06 1.36 8.06
CA GLY A 329 1.01 0.75 8.86
C GLY A 329 0.43 -0.50 8.21
N GLU A 330 0.10 -1.51 9.01
CA GLU A 330 -0.76 -2.58 8.54
C GLU A 330 -2.22 -2.19 8.80
N VAL A 331 -2.95 -1.92 7.72
CA VAL A 331 -4.40 -1.64 7.73
C VAL A 331 -5.00 -2.30 6.50
N TRP A 332 -5.99 -3.17 6.70
CA TRP A 332 -6.53 -4.05 5.65
C TRP A 332 -7.62 -3.39 4.78
N HIS A 333 -7.99 -2.18 5.09
CA HIS A 333 -9.06 -1.44 4.40
C HIS A 333 -8.56 -0.05 3.96
N THR A 334 -9.44 0.73 3.33
CA THR A 334 -9.15 2.11 2.92
C THR A 334 -8.70 2.96 4.11
N SER A 335 -7.56 3.63 3.99
CA SER A 335 -6.76 4.10 5.14
C SER A 335 -6.52 5.62 5.18
N GLN A 336 -7.39 6.44 4.56
CA GLN A 336 -7.25 7.91 4.59
C GLN A 336 -7.05 8.50 6.01
N PRO A 337 -7.73 8.01 7.09
CA PRO A 337 -7.56 8.60 8.43
C PRO A 337 -6.12 8.63 8.93
N TRP A 338 -5.28 7.68 8.53
CA TRP A 338 -3.88 7.56 8.96
C TRP A 338 -2.87 8.20 7.99
N LEU A 339 -3.32 8.65 6.80
CA LEU A 339 -2.46 9.11 5.71
C LEU A 339 -2.57 10.62 5.45
N ASN A 340 -2.84 11.39 6.49
CA ASN A 340 -2.93 12.85 6.40
C ASN A 340 -1.57 13.57 6.44
N GLY A 341 -0.48 12.86 6.77
CA GLY A 341 0.89 13.39 6.83
C GLY A 341 1.46 13.51 8.24
N ASP A 342 0.66 13.18 9.26
CA ASP A 342 1.02 13.27 10.68
C ASP A 342 1.13 11.90 11.40
N GLU A 343 0.85 10.80 10.68
CA GLU A 343 0.95 9.43 11.20
C GLU A 343 1.83 8.57 10.27
N PHE A 344 1.26 7.78 9.35
CA PHE A 344 2.03 6.91 8.46
C PHE A 344 2.41 7.60 7.14
N HIS A 345 3.44 7.08 6.48
CA HIS A 345 3.77 7.43 5.11
C HIS A 345 2.93 6.62 4.11
N ALA A 346 2.64 5.37 4.45
CA ALA A 346 1.82 4.46 3.66
C ALA A 346 1.26 3.34 4.53
N VAL A 347 0.41 2.51 3.91
CA VAL A 347 -0.08 1.25 4.47
C VAL A 347 0.17 0.10 3.50
N MET A 348 0.07 -1.14 4.01
CA MET A 348 -0.01 -2.35 3.17
C MET A 348 -1.30 -2.30 2.35
N ASN A 349 -1.17 -2.30 1.01
CA ASN A 349 -2.26 -1.98 0.09
C ASN A 349 -3.16 -3.20 -0.21
N TYR A 350 -3.82 -3.72 0.80
CA TYR A 350 -4.72 -4.86 0.67
C TYR A 350 -5.91 -4.62 -0.28
N PRO A 351 -6.52 -3.42 -0.37
CA PRO A 351 -7.57 -3.18 -1.38
C PRO A 351 -7.08 -3.47 -2.81
N LEU A 352 -5.92 -2.96 -3.21
CA LEU A 352 -5.31 -3.26 -4.52
C LEU A 352 -5.01 -4.77 -4.67
N SER A 353 -4.49 -5.40 -3.61
CA SER A 353 -4.22 -6.83 -3.58
C SER A 353 -5.46 -7.64 -3.90
N ASP A 354 -6.58 -7.33 -3.23
CA ASP A 354 -7.84 -8.04 -3.41
C ASP A 354 -8.43 -7.83 -4.81
N SER A 355 -8.37 -6.60 -5.33
CA SER A 355 -8.83 -6.30 -6.69
C SER A 355 -8.06 -7.09 -7.75
N ILE A 356 -6.72 -7.19 -7.60
CA ILE A 356 -5.87 -7.96 -8.52
C ILE A 356 -6.15 -9.47 -8.39
N LYS A 357 -6.23 -10.00 -7.18
CA LYS A 357 -6.51 -11.42 -6.93
C LYS A 357 -7.87 -11.84 -7.47
N ASP A 358 -8.90 -11.01 -7.24
CA ASP A 358 -10.26 -11.29 -7.69
C ASP A 358 -10.38 -11.32 -9.22
N TYR A 359 -9.60 -10.49 -9.91
CA TYR A 359 -9.60 -10.44 -11.37
C TYR A 359 -8.72 -11.52 -12.00
N PHE A 360 -7.42 -11.54 -11.66
CA PHE A 360 -6.45 -12.42 -12.33
C PHE A 360 -6.45 -13.87 -11.80
N LEU A 361 -6.64 -14.06 -10.47
CA LEU A 361 -6.43 -15.38 -9.87
C LEU A 361 -7.73 -16.13 -9.60
N ARG A 362 -8.78 -15.43 -9.18
CA ARG A 362 -10.07 -16.04 -8.83
C ARG A 362 -11.09 -15.98 -9.96
N GLY A 363 -10.91 -15.08 -10.94
CA GLY A 363 -11.84 -14.92 -12.07
C GLY A 363 -13.26 -14.50 -11.68
N ILE A 364 -13.44 -13.83 -10.53
CA ILE A 364 -14.76 -13.45 -9.99
C ILE A 364 -15.18 -12.03 -10.41
N LYS A 365 -14.25 -11.21 -10.89
CA LYS A 365 -14.52 -9.85 -11.39
C LYS A 365 -14.48 -9.81 -12.91
N LYS A 366 -15.37 -9.02 -13.49
CA LYS A 366 -15.33 -8.69 -14.92
C LYS A 366 -14.32 -7.57 -15.17
N THR A 367 -13.86 -7.46 -16.41
CA THR A 367 -12.85 -6.49 -16.83
C THR A 367 -13.25 -5.05 -16.57
N ASP A 368 -14.48 -4.67 -16.90
CA ASP A 368 -15.02 -3.33 -16.64
C ASP A 368 -15.06 -3.00 -15.14
N GLN A 369 -15.48 -3.93 -14.30
CA GLN A 369 -15.51 -3.79 -12.85
C GLN A 369 -14.10 -3.64 -12.26
N PHE A 370 -13.16 -4.46 -12.73
CA PHE A 370 -11.77 -4.40 -12.29
C PHE A 370 -11.13 -3.04 -12.64
N ILE A 371 -11.28 -2.59 -13.90
CA ILE A 371 -10.73 -1.31 -14.36
C ILE A 371 -11.33 -0.14 -13.56
N ASP A 372 -12.64 -0.13 -13.37
CA ASP A 372 -13.34 0.91 -12.62
C ASP A 372 -12.86 0.96 -11.17
N GLU A 373 -12.62 -0.20 -10.54
CA GLU A 373 -12.15 -0.32 -9.16
C GLU A 373 -10.71 0.20 -9.02
N ILE A 374 -9.76 -0.26 -9.86
CA ILE A 374 -8.37 0.22 -9.87
C ILE A 374 -8.31 1.73 -10.12
N ASN A 375 -9.10 2.24 -11.05
CA ASN A 375 -9.20 3.66 -11.33
C ASN A 375 -9.74 4.44 -10.12
N GLY A 376 -10.76 3.93 -9.43
CA GLY A 376 -11.32 4.51 -8.22
C GLY A 376 -10.33 4.54 -7.07
N GLU A 377 -9.63 3.43 -6.81
CA GLU A 377 -8.62 3.31 -5.76
C GLU A 377 -7.44 4.28 -5.94
N SER A 378 -7.06 4.58 -7.18
CA SER A 378 -6.02 5.56 -7.50
C SER A 378 -6.31 6.97 -6.97
N MET A 379 -7.58 7.25 -6.61
CA MET A 379 -8.03 8.53 -6.08
C MET A 379 -8.18 8.58 -4.56
N TYR A 380 -7.98 7.47 -3.86
CA TYR A 380 -8.17 7.41 -2.40
C TYR A 380 -7.17 8.23 -1.61
N TYR A 381 -5.98 8.49 -2.17
CA TYR A 381 -4.88 9.11 -1.44
C TYR A 381 -4.28 10.29 -2.20
N LYS A 382 -3.52 11.12 -1.46
CA LYS A 382 -2.63 12.13 -2.06
C LYS A 382 -1.61 11.43 -2.95
N GLN A 383 -1.18 12.07 -4.02
CA GLN A 383 -0.30 11.44 -5.01
C GLN A 383 1.02 10.97 -4.39
N GLN A 384 1.66 11.76 -3.50
CA GLN A 384 2.91 11.39 -2.84
C GLN A 384 2.75 10.16 -1.91
N ILE A 385 1.58 9.95 -1.32
CA ILE A 385 1.26 8.74 -0.57
C ILE A 385 1.17 7.54 -1.52
N SER A 386 0.45 7.69 -2.65
CA SER A 386 0.33 6.63 -3.65
C SER A 386 1.69 6.23 -4.25
N GLU A 387 2.64 7.16 -4.34
CA GLU A 387 4.00 6.91 -4.84
C GLU A 387 4.83 5.98 -3.95
N VAL A 388 4.49 5.88 -2.66
CA VAL A 388 5.20 5.05 -1.67
C VAL A 388 4.33 3.97 -1.03
N MET A 389 3.10 3.76 -1.55
CA MET A 389 2.20 2.72 -1.05
C MET A 389 2.84 1.34 -1.18
N PHE A 390 2.67 0.47 -0.16
CA PHE A 390 3.28 -0.85 -0.12
C PHE A 390 2.35 -1.89 -0.75
N ASN A 391 2.66 -2.30 -1.97
CA ASN A 391 1.83 -3.18 -2.79
C ASN A 391 2.29 -4.64 -2.66
N LEU A 392 1.38 -5.54 -2.33
CA LEU A 392 1.64 -6.97 -2.15
C LEU A 392 0.49 -7.79 -2.73
N LEU A 393 0.71 -9.08 -2.99
CA LEU A 393 -0.37 -10.03 -3.34
C LEU A 393 -0.53 -11.13 -2.29
N ASP A 394 0.55 -11.50 -1.62
CA ASP A 394 0.56 -12.46 -0.53
C ASP A 394 1.47 -11.99 0.62
N SER A 395 1.30 -12.59 1.79
CA SER A 395 2.07 -12.31 2.99
C SER A 395 2.06 -13.53 3.92
N HIS A 396 2.66 -13.38 5.09
CA HIS A 396 2.61 -14.42 6.14
C HIS A 396 1.22 -14.56 6.81
N ASP A 397 0.27 -13.66 6.52
CA ASP A 397 -1.09 -13.64 7.06
C ASP A 397 -2.16 -14.04 6.04
N THR A 398 -1.78 -14.26 4.78
CA THR A 398 -2.69 -14.61 3.69
C THR A 398 -2.23 -15.88 2.98
N GLU A 399 -3.14 -16.52 2.24
CA GLU A 399 -2.77 -17.62 1.35
C GLU A 399 -1.75 -17.14 0.31
N ARG A 400 -0.87 -18.06 -0.13
CA ARG A 400 0.03 -17.78 -1.23
C ARG A 400 -0.71 -17.65 -2.55
N ILE A 401 -0.26 -16.73 -3.40
CA ILE A 401 -0.93 -16.45 -4.68
C ILE A 401 -1.02 -17.66 -5.59
N LEU A 402 -0.05 -18.58 -5.55
CA LEU A 402 -0.12 -19.81 -6.34
C LEU A 402 -1.27 -20.71 -5.89
N TRP A 403 -1.48 -20.85 -4.57
CA TRP A 403 -2.63 -21.57 -4.03
C TRP A 403 -3.95 -20.89 -4.43
N THR A 404 -4.03 -19.55 -4.34
CA THR A 404 -5.21 -18.76 -4.77
C THR A 404 -5.50 -18.96 -6.25
N ALA A 405 -4.47 -19.14 -7.08
CA ALA A 405 -4.55 -19.40 -8.52
C ALA A 405 -4.83 -20.88 -8.87
N ASN A 406 -5.18 -21.74 -7.90
CA ASN A 406 -5.35 -23.18 -8.11
C ASN A 406 -4.12 -23.84 -8.79
N GLU A 407 -2.92 -23.47 -8.37
CA GLU A 407 -1.63 -23.94 -8.87
C GLU A 407 -1.31 -23.51 -10.33
N ASP A 408 -2.04 -22.54 -10.87
CA ASP A 408 -1.76 -22.00 -12.20
C ASP A 408 -0.70 -20.89 -12.14
N VAL A 409 0.52 -21.21 -12.54
CA VAL A 409 1.66 -20.29 -12.57
C VAL A 409 1.47 -19.17 -13.59
N GLN A 410 0.69 -19.39 -14.66
CA GLN A 410 0.46 -18.36 -15.67
C GLN A 410 -0.38 -17.20 -15.12
N LEU A 411 -1.46 -17.52 -14.40
CA LEU A 411 -2.27 -16.51 -13.72
C LEU A 411 -1.44 -15.71 -12.69
N VAL A 412 -0.58 -16.41 -11.94
CA VAL A 412 0.36 -15.78 -10.99
C VAL A 412 1.29 -14.78 -11.68
N LYS A 413 1.88 -15.16 -12.84
CA LYS A 413 2.74 -14.25 -13.62
C LYS A 413 2.00 -13.01 -14.08
N SER A 414 0.75 -13.14 -14.55
CA SER A 414 -0.07 -12.03 -15.00
C SER A 414 -0.42 -11.07 -13.84
N ALA A 415 -0.82 -11.61 -12.69
CA ALA A 415 -1.10 -10.83 -11.49
C ALA A 415 0.14 -10.06 -10.98
N LEU A 416 1.31 -10.71 -10.93
CA LEU A 416 2.57 -10.09 -10.52
C LEU A 416 3.01 -9.02 -11.52
N ALA A 417 2.90 -9.29 -12.83
CA ALA A 417 3.21 -8.30 -13.86
C ALA A 417 2.34 -7.05 -13.70
N PHE A 418 1.03 -7.22 -13.46
CA PHE A 418 0.13 -6.09 -13.21
C PHE A 418 0.51 -5.32 -11.95
N LEU A 419 0.75 -6.01 -10.81
CA LEU A 419 1.16 -5.39 -9.55
C LEU A 419 2.43 -4.54 -9.72
N PHE A 420 3.45 -5.07 -10.38
CA PHE A 420 4.74 -4.40 -10.57
C PHE A 420 4.66 -3.15 -11.45
N LEU A 421 3.61 -3.04 -12.24
CA LEU A 421 3.34 -1.87 -13.08
C LEU A 421 2.43 -0.84 -12.40
N GLN A 422 1.99 -1.06 -11.16
CA GLN A 422 1.20 -0.09 -10.41
C GLN A 422 2.07 0.95 -9.70
N LYS A 423 1.49 2.11 -9.41
CA LYS A 423 2.10 3.13 -8.54
C LYS A 423 2.26 2.58 -7.13
N GLY A 424 3.32 2.97 -6.42
CA GLY A 424 3.70 2.41 -5.13
C GLY A 424 4.92 1.51 -5.24
N THR A 425 5.22 0.72 -4.22
CA THR A 425 6.41 -0.12 -4.13
C THR A 425 6.01 -1.59 -3.99
N PRO A 426 6.41 -2.47 -4.93
CA PRO A 426 6.03 -3.87 -4.88
C PRO A 426 6.79 -4.62 -3.79
N CYS A 427 6.10 -5.56 -3.13
CA CYS A 427 6.67 -6.51 -2.20
C CYS A 427 6.45 -7.94 -2.68
N ILE A 428 7.48 -8.76 -2.56
CA ILE A 428 7.47 -10.20 -2.82
C ILE A 428 7.54 -10.90 -1.47
N TYR A 429 6.62 -11.81 -1.20
CA TYR A 429 6.72 -12.72 -0.05
C TYR A 429 7.69 -13.86 -0.39
N TYR A 430 8.59 -14.23 0.52
CA TYR A 430 9.64 -15.22 0.25
C TYR A 430 9.08 -16.51 -0.36
N GLY A 431 9.76 -17.05 -1.36
CA GLY A 431 9.37 -18.26 -2.06
C GLY A 431 8.34 -18.07 -3.18
N THR A 432 7.67 -16.91 -3.29
CA THR A 432 6.75 -16.62 -4.41
C THR A 432 7.48 -16.63 -5.75
N GLU A 433 8.74 -16.19 -5.76
CA GLU A 433 9.63 -16.24 -6.94
C GLU A 433 10.07 -17.66 -7.32
N LEU A 434 9.81 -18.65 -6.48
CA LEU A 434 10.07 -20.05 -6.72
C LEU A 434 8.78 -20.89 -6.87
N ALA A 435 7.65 -20.21 -7.05
CA ALA A 435 6.33 -20.83 -7.13
C ALA A 435 6.04 -21.71 -5.88
N LEU A 436 6.29 -21.19 -4.68
CA LEU A 436 5.91 -21.84 -3.44
C LEU A 436 4.41 -21.67 -3.22
N THR A 437 3.72 -22.78 -2.99
CA THR A 437 2.29 -22.81 -2.67
C THR A 437 2.06 -22.95 -1.16
N GLY A 438 0.87 -22.61 -0.71
CA GLY A 438 0.41 -22.79 0.68
C GLY A 438 -0.92 -22.11 0.90
N GLY A 439 -1.86 -22.81 1.55
CA GLY A 439 -3.18 -22.31 1.92
C GLY A 439 -3.12 -21.30 3.08
N PRO A 440 -4.25 -21.12 3.81
CA PRO A 440 -4.29 -20.23 4.97
C PRO A 440 -3.22 -20.54 6.03
N ASP A 441 -2.91 -19.53 6.88
CA ASP A 441 -2.00 -19.71 8.04
C ASP A 441 -2.39 -20.95 8.87
N PRO A 442 -1.42 -21.83 9.20
CA PRO A 442 0.04 -21.69 9.04
C PRO A 442 0.61 -22.25 7.72
N ASP A 443 -0.18 -22.77 6.81
CA ASP A 443 0.29 -23.41 5.57
C ASP A 443 1.01 -22.45 4.62
N CYS A 444 0.63 -21.16 4.61
CA CYS A 444 1.34 -20.11 3.86
C CYS A 444 2.80 -19.89 4.32
N ARG A 445 3.17 -20.40 5.51
CA ARG A 445 4.50 -20.25 6.14
C ARG A 445 5.38 -21.49 5.98
N ARG A 446 5.31 -22.20 4.85
CA ARG A 446 6.20 -23.32 4.50
C ARG A 446 7.65 -22.84 4.38
N CYS A 447 8.59 -23.77 4.58
CA CYS A 447 10.01 -23.49 4.40
C CYS A 447 10.35 -23.04 2.99
N MET A 448 11.33 -22.13 2.85
CA MET A 448 11.87 -21.70 1.56
C MET A 448 12.40 -22.90 0.76
N PRO A 449 11.97 -23.10 -0.50
CA PRO A 449 12.35 -24.26 -1.32
C PRO A 449 13.70 -24.01 -2.03
N TRP A 450 14.80 -23.99 -1.27
CA TRP A 450 16.14 -23.70 -1.77
C TRP A 450 16.58 -24.66 -2.87
N GLU A 451 16.08 -25.88 -2.88
CA GLU A 451 16.31 -26.90 -3.90
C GLU A 451 15.78 -26.50 -5.29
N ARG A 452 14.86 -25.56 -5.35
CA ARG A 452 14.29 -25.02 -6.62
C ARG A 452 15.10 -23.90 -7.22
N VAL A 453 16.11 -23.38 -6.50
CA VAL A 453 16.96 -22.29 -7.00
C VAL A 453 17.91 -22.85 -8.05
N SER A 454 17.63 -22.54 -9.30
CA SER A 454 18.47 -22.93 -10.44
C SER A 454 18.36 -21.93 -11.57
N SER A 455 19.33 -21.91 -12.47
CA SER A 455 19.32 -21.08 -13.68
C SER A 455 18.16 -21.39 -14.62
N ASP A 456 17.62 -22.60 -14.53
CA ASP A 456 16.53 -23.10 -15.39
C ASP A 456 15.14 -22.89 -14.78
N ASN A 457 15.06 -22.34 -13.56
CA ASN A 457 13.78 -22.06 -12.93
C ASN A 457 13.08 -20.89 -13.64
N ASP A 458 11.97 -21.19 -14.32
CA ASP A 458 11.24 -20.26 -15.16
C ASP A 458 10.61 -19.12 -14.34
N MET A 459 10.05 -19.42 -13.17
CA MET A 459 9.42 -18.40 -12.32
C MET A 459 10.49 -17.45 -11.72
N LEU A 460 11.63 -17.97 -11.28
CA LEU A 460 12.75 -17.16 -10.80
C LEU A 460 13.28 -16.22 -11.88
N ASN A 461 13.48 -16.74 -13.10
CA ASN A 461 13.93 -15.95 -14.24
C ASN A 461 12.91 -14.89 -14.65
N PHE A 462 11.63 -15.22 -14.61
CA PHE A 462 10.54 -14.27 -14.82
C PHE A 462 10.61 -13.13 -13.78
N MET A 463 10.71 -13.43 -12.49
CA MET A 463 10.78 -12.43 -11.44
C MET A 463 12.01 -11.52 -11.55
N LYS A 464 13.20 -12.05 -11.85
CA LYS A 464 14.39 -11.23 -12.11
C LYS A 464 14.18 -10.23 -13.26
N ARG A 465 13.54 -10.66 -14.34
CA ARG A 465 13.22 -9.78 -15.47
C ARG A 465 12.19 -8.72 -15.10
N LEU A 466 11.15 -9.11 -14.38
CA LEU A 466 10.08 -8.21 -13.94
C LEU A 466 10.62 -7.12 -12.99
N ILE A 467 11.46 -7.49 -12.03
CA ILE A 467 12.14 -6.56 -11.12
C ILE A 467 13.03 -5.58 -11.90
N LYS A 468 13.75 -6.08 -12.90
CA LYS A 468 14.59 -5.22 -13.75
C LYS A 468 13.76 -4.20 -14.52
N ILE A 469 12.61 -4.60 -15.08
CA ILE A 469 11.68 -3.69 -15.76
C ILE A 469 11.17 -2.65 -14.76
N ARG A 470 10.71 -3.06 -13.57
CA ARG A 470 10.25 -2.15 -12.53
C ARG A 470 11.27 -1.08 -12.19
N LYS A 471 12.52 -1.47 -11.97
CA LYS A 471 13.62 -0.53 -11.66
C LYS A 471 13.86 0.46 -12.81
N TYR A 472 13.87 -0.02 -14.06
CA TYR A 472 14.03 0.84 -15.23
C TYR A 472 12.87 1.81 -15.41
N ALA A 473 11.64 1.36 -15.13
CA ALA A 473 10.42 2.12 -15.30
C ALA A 473 10.01 2.95 -14.07
N SER A 474 10.78 2.93 -12.97
CA SER A 474 10.39 3.55 -11.69
C SER A 474 9.99 5.02 -11.83
N VAL A 475 10.77 5.83 -12.55
CA VAL A 475 10.48 7.25 -12.80
C VAL A 475 9.20 7.43 -13.63
N ILE A 476 8.99 6.58 -14.65
CA ILE A 476 7.79 6.63 -15.49
C ILE A 476 6.55 6.30 -14.66
N ILE A 477 6.62 5.30 -13.80
CA ILE A 477 5.50 4.86 -12.95
C ILE A 477 5.21 5.88 -11.84
N SER A 478 6.24 6.47 -11.23
CA SER A 478 6.06 7.45 -10.14
C SER A 478 5.48 8.77 -10.64
N HIS A 479 5.93 9.28 -11.78
CA HIS A 479 5.63 10.64 -12.25
C HIS A 479 4.79 10.69 -13.52
N GLY A 480 4.58 9.55 -14.18
CA GLY A 480 3.87 9.49 -15.45
C GLY A 480 2.35 9.65 -15.34
N LYS A 481 1.75 9.94 -16.47
CA LYS A 481 0.30 9.89 -16.63
C LYS A 481 -0.12 8.44 -16.83
N TYR A 482 -0.99 7.95 -15.95
CA TYR A 482 -1.56 6.60 -15.97
C TYR A 482 -2.80 6.52 -16.83
N SER A 483 -2.97 5.40 -17.53
CA SER A 483 -4.20 5.03 -18.22
C SER A 483 -4.41 3.53 -18.10
N LEU A 484 -5.59 3.13 -17.64
CA LEU A 484 -6.04 1.75 -17.60
C LEU A 484 -7.40 1.68 -18.29
N GLN A 485 -7.52 0.85 -19.33
CA GLN A 485 -8.73 0.77 -20.15
C GLN A 485 -8.93 -0.62 -20.71
N GLU A 486 -10.18 -0.95 -21.00
CA GLU A 486 -10.55 -2.12 -21.78
C GLU A 486 -10.33 -1.83 -23.27
N ILE A 487 -9.68 -2.75 -23.99
CA ILE A 487 -9.53 -2.67 -25.46
C ILE A 487 -10.71 -3.37 -26.13
N ASN A 488 -11.01 -4.58 -25.68
CA ASN A 488 -12.15 -5.42 -26.05
C ASN A 488 -12.58 -6.18 -24.81
N SER A 489 -13.69 -6.94 -24.86
CA SER A 489 -14.11 -7.79 -23.73
C SER A 489 -12.92 -8.62 -23.23
N ASP A 490 -12.59 -8.48 -21.93
CA ASP A 490 -11.56 -9.24 -21.23
C ASP A 490 -10.08 -8.97 -21.63
N LEU A 491 -9.82 -7.85 -22.34
CA LEU A 491 -8.48 -7.35 -22.65
C LEU A 491 -8.22 -6.03 -21.95
N VAL A 492 -7.19 -6.01 -21.10
CA VAL A 492 -6.79 -4.83 -20.32
C VAL A 492 -5.52 -4.22 -20.89
N ALA A 493 -5.56 -2.94 -21.23
CA ALA A 493 -4.40 -2.14 -21.58
C ALA A 493 -4.04 -1.17 -20.43
N LEU A 494 -2.81 -1.26 -20.01
CA LEU A 494 -2.16 -0.35 -19.04
C LEU A 494 -1.13 0.48 -19.78
N GLU A 495 -1.12 1.78 -19.55
CA GLU A 495 -0.14 2.68 -20.15
C GLU A 495 0.32 3.75 -19.17
N TRP A 496 1.63 4.00 -19.13
CA TRP A 496 2.27 5.13 -18.47
C TRP A 496 2.99 5.99 -19.50
N LYS A 497 2.83 7.31 -19.41
CA LYS A 497 3.51 8.29 -20.26
C LYS A 497 4.23 9.33 -19.42
N TYR A 498 5.53 9.52 -19.65
CA TYR A 498 6.35 10.52 -18.97
C TYR A 498 7.47 11.03 -19.89
N GLU A 499 7.53 12.33 -20.15
CA GLU A 499 8.58 12.99 -20.95
C GLU A 499 8.90 12.28 -22.27
N GLY A 500 7.86 11.91 -23.02
CA GLY A 500 7.98 11.21 -24.31
C GLY A 500 8.34 9.72 -24.22
N ARG A 501 8.56 9.19 -23.03
CA ARG A 501 8.72 7.75 -22.79
C ARG A 501 7.36 7.11 -22.51
N ILE A 502 7.19 5.89 -22.99
CA ILE A 502 5.96 5.11 -22.82
C ILE A 502 6.35 3.75 -22.24
N LEU A 503 5.59 3.30 -21.25
CA LEU A 503 5.54 1.94 -20.75
C LEU A 503 4.12 1.44 -20.98
N LYS A 504 3.96 0.36 -21.73
CA LYS A 504 2.65 -0.21 -22.08
C LYS A 504 2.62 -1.68 -21.71
N ALA A 505 1.49 -2.15 -21.24
CA ALA A 505 1.24 -3.59 -21.07
C ALA A 505 -0.16 -3.95 -21.52
N ILE A 506 -0.30 -5.14 -22.07
CA ILE A 506 -1.60 -5.71 -22.48
C ILE A 506 -1.74 -7.06 -21.80
N PHE A 507 -2.87 -7.29 -21.15
CA PHE A 507 -3.25 -8.53 -20.46
C PHE A 507 -4.47 -9.11 -21.13
N ASN A 508 -4.42 -10.40 -21.48
CA ASN A 508 -5.52 -11.13 -22.12
C ASN A 508 -6.17 -12.09 -21.11
N GLN A 509 -7.33 -11.73 -20.60
CA GLN A 509 -8.15 -12.58 -19.75
C GLN A 509 -9.35 -13.20 -20.51
N SER A 510 -9.33 -13.10 -21.85
CA SER A 510 -10.32 -13.74 -22.73
C SER A 510 -10.00 -15.22 -22.96
N THR A 511 -10.90 -15.92 -23.62
CA THR A 511 -10.72 -17.32 -24.02
C THR A 511 -10.11 -17.49 -25.41
N GLU A 512 -9.76 -16.39 -26.09
CA GLU A 512 -9.26 -16.37 -27.47
C GLU A 512 -7.89 -15.67 -27.55
N ASP A 513 -7.10 -16.02 -28.56
CA ASP A 513 -5.84 -15.38 -28.88
C ASP A 513 -6.07 -13.92 -29.35
N TYR A 514 -5.25 -13.00 -28.86
CA TYR A 514 -5.24 -11.60 -29.28
C TYR A 514 -4.03 -11.29 -30.15
N LEU A 515 -4.30 -10.73 -31.34
CA LEU A 515 -3.28 -10.42 -32.35
C LEU A 515 -2.90 -8.94 -32.29
N LEU A 516 -1.59 -8.67 -32.30
CA LEU A 516 -0.98 -7.33 -32.31
C LEU A 516 -0.02 -7.18 -33.49
N GLU A 517 0.17 -5.95 -33.93
CA GLU A 517 1.31 -5.62 -34.80
C GLU A 517 2.64 -5.81 -34.03
N LYS A 518 3.69 -6.15 -34.76
CA LYS A 518 4.99 -6.41 -34.15
C LYS A 518 5.61 -5.16 -33.57
N GLU A 519 5.86 -5.20 -32.28
CA GLU A 519 6.59 -4.18 -31.51
C GLU A 519 7.72 -4.84 -30.71
N ALA A 520 8.63 -4.03 -30.14
CA ALA A 520 9.68 -4.55 -29.26
C ALA A 520 9.10 -4.93 -27.88
N VAL A 521 9.25 -6.18 -27.48
CA VAL A 521 8.69 -6.73 -26.24
C VAL A 521 9.78 -6.79 -25.16
N ALA A 522 9.52 -6.17 -24.00
CA ALA A 522 10.40 -6.21 -22.84
C ALA A 522 10.23 -7.50 -22.03
N LEU A 523 8.98 -7.94 -21.82
CA LEU A 523 8.62 -9.18 -21.12
C LEU A 523 7.29 -9.71 -21.66
N ALA A 524 7.21 -11.02 -21.84
CA ALA A 524 5.96 -11.68 -22.21
C ALA A 524 5.81 -13.01 -21.47
N SER A 525 4.57 -13.44 -21.29
CA SER A 525 4.21 -14.77 -20.81
C SER A 525 2.97 -15.26 -21.53
N ASN A 526 2.96 -16.55 -21.88
CA ASN A 526 1.93 -17.19 -22.74
C ASN A 526 1.67 -16.44 -24.05
N CYS A 527 2.75 -16.18 -24.80
CA CYS A 527 2.71 -15.40 -26.03
C CYS A 527 3.56 -16.06 -27.11
N GLN A 528 3.23 -15.75 -28.38
CA GLN A 528 3.95 -16.24 -29.56
C GLN A 528 4.28 -15.09 -30.52
N GLU A 529 5.36 -15.24 -31.28
CA GLU A 529 5.70 -14.36 -32.37
C GLU A 529 5.47 -15.11 -33.70
N LEU A 530 4.60 -14.57 -34.53
CA LEU A 530 4.26 -15.12 -35.86
C LEU A 530 4.61 -14.08 -36.93
N ASP A 531 5.60 -14.33 -37.74
CA ASP A 531 6.07 -13.46 -38.85
C ASP A 531 6.10 -11.95 -38.48
N ASN A 532 5.02 -11.23 -38.82
CA ASN A 532 4.85 -9.79 -38.52
C ASN A 532 3.85 -9.49 -37.42
N GLN A 533 3.43 -10.47 -36.63
CA GLN A 533 2.42 -10.31 -35.59
C GLN A 533 2.91 -10.89 -34.27
N LEU A 534 2.38 -10.34 -33.19
CA LEU A 534 2.50 -10.88 -31.84
C LEU A 534 1.15 -11.45 -31.44
N VAL A 535 1.16 -12.59 -30.76
CA VAL A 535 -0.04 -13.27 -30.27
C VAL A 535 0.03 -13.33 -28.74
N ILE A 536 -0.99 -12.81 -28.06
CA ILE A 536 -1.18 -12.99 -26.63
C ILE A 536 -2.28 -14.04 -26.45
N SER A 537 -1.91 -15.23 -26.03
CA SER A 537 -2.87 -16.32 -25.74
C SER A 537 -3.65 -16.03 -24.43
N PRO A 538 -4.75 -16.76 -24.16
CA PRO A 538 -5.50 -16.63 -22.92
C PRO A 538 -4.59 -16.64 -21.67
N ASP A 539 -4.90 -15.81 -20.67
CA ASP A 539 -4.13 -15.59 -19.45
C ASP A 539 -2.70 -15.05 -19.68
N GLY A 540 -2.35 -14.70 -20.91
CA GLY A 540 -1.07 -14.14 -21.30
C GLY A 540 -0.99 -12.62 -21.16
N PHE A 541 0.25 -12.11 -21.25
CA PHE A 541 0.50 -10.67 -21.29
C PHE A 541 1.79 -10.33 -22.02
N MET A 542 1.88 -9.08 -22.48
CA MET A 542 3.10 -8.46 -23.01
C MET A 542 3.34 -7.09 -22.39
N ILE A 543 4.60 -6.78 -22.10
CA ILE A 543 5.08 -5.47 -21.66
C ILE A 543 6.02 -4.91 -22.74
N PHE A 544 5.78 -3.67 -23.15
CA PHE A 544 6.48 -2.96 -24.22
C PHE A 544 7.25 -1.75 -23.68
#